data_eb9f9c7241d3589a69b8bdec52c74fd1
#
_entry.id   eb9f9c7241d3589a69b8bdec52c74fd1
#
_cell.length_a   1.000
_cell.length_b   1.000
_cell.length_c   1.000
_cell.angle_alpha   90.00
_cell.angle_beta   90.00
_cell.angle_gamma   90.00
#
_symmetry.space_group_name_H-M   'P 1'
#
loop_
_entity.id
_entity.type
_entity.pdbx_description
1 polymer ?
#
loop_
_entity_poly.entity_id
_entity_poly.type
_entity_poly.pdbx_seq_one_letter_code
_entity_poly.pdbx_strand_id
1 'polypeptide(L)'
;VESILVSSEPQRRRSVPARAPRPDLPVDDAISAWSQPLAPVKDLDSLARRYPSRKLTLDGERKPLEFYGTQSQPNAFSMDSLEFFLVIAQYFREALPLRLILLLIACQRAGGRIPLTQEEMATILDVSRTKTSEALHTVMSHGIVFKVRRGVYQFNPPYSYRVAEFIPGTETAGEFVKVEQHSTIAQIRSDTNLPDLVRFPSLDHMRQAIAELRAERAKERAARRLSRGQRKEEGTAQ
;
A
#
# COMPACT_ATOMS: atom_id res chain seq x y z
N VAL A 1 19.22 42.23 45.68
CA VAL A 1 19.88 40.95 45.65
C VAL A 1 18.95 39.96 46.40
N GLU A 2 17.98 39.35 45.69
CA GLU A 2 17.11 38.31 46.25
C GLU A 2 17.32 37.03 45.44
N SER A 3 17.84 36.04 46.12
CA SER A 3 18.09 34.68 45.59
C SER A 3 16.81 33.90 45.64
N ILE A 4 16.29 33.51 44.49
CA ILE A 4 15.14 32.60 44.37
C ILE A 4 15.69 31.16 44.35
N LEU A 5 15.44 30.43 45.45
CA LEU A 5 15.63 28.99 45.58
C LEU A 5 14.50 28.28 44.81
N VAL A 6 14.83 27.62 43.71
CA VAL A 6 13.93 26.72 43.03
C VAL A 6 14.02 25.34 43.68
N SER A 7 12.97 24.99 44.41
CA SER A 7 12.78 23.67 45.01
C SER A 7 12.32 22.69 43.93
N SER A 8 13.12 21.69 43.63
CA SER A 8 12.77 20.59 42.72
C SER A 8 12.06 19.48 43.50
N GLU A 9 10.74 19.41 43.39
CA GLU A 9 9.96 18.27 43.85
C GLU A 9 10.19 17.03 42.94
N PRO A 10 10.37 15.85 43.51
CA PRO A 10 10.53 14.61 42.76
C PRO A 10 9.15 14.18 42.17
N GLN A 11 9.05 14.10 40.86
CA GLN A 11 7.90 13.55 40.17
C GLN A 11 7.61 12.11 40.63
N ARG A 12 6.50 11.93 41.30
CA ARG A 12 5.92 10.60 41.62
C ARG A 12 5.63 9.86 40.35
N ARG A 13 6.34 8.76 40.09
CA ARG A 13 6.02 7.77 39.06
C ARG A 13 4.60 7.25 39.31
N ARG A 14 3.67 7.56 38.39
CA ARG A 14 2.35 6.94 38.37
C ARG A 14 2.53 5.44 38.11
N SER A 15 2.17 4.64 39.09
CA SER A 15 2.06 3.19 38.95
C SER A 15 0.96 2.89 37.91
N VAL A 16 1.33 2.19 36.83
CA VAL A 16 0.39 1.66 35.86
C VAL A 16 -0.46 0.61 36.57
N PRO A 17 -1.81 0.69 36.54
CA PRO A 17 -2.62 -0.32 37.19
C PRO A 17 -2.40 -1.67 36.50
N ALA A 18 -2.17 -2.71 37.28
CA ALA A 18 -2.02 -4.08 36.79
C ALA A 18 -3.28 -4.46 35.96
N ARG A 19 -3.07 -4.87 34.72
CA ARG A 19 -4.12 -5.30 33.82
C ARG A 19 -4.81 -6.53 34.42
N ALA A 20 -6.13 -6.43 34.67
CA ALA A 20 -6.92 -7.56 35.15
C ALA A 20 -6.73 -8.78 34.22
N PRO A 21 -6.61 -10.01 34.80
CA PRO A 21 -6.49 -11.23 34.02
C PRO A 21 -7.71 -11.33 33.07
N ARG A 22 -7.46 -11.54 31.79
CA ARG A 22 -8.52 -11.83 30.82
C ARG A 22 -9.13 -13.19 31.19
N PRO A 23 -10.47 -13.33 31.19
CA PRO A 23 -11.06 -14.65 31.32
C PRO A 23 -10.53 -15.53 30.20
N ASP A 24 -10.04 -16.71 30.57
CA ASP A 24 -9.63 -17.75 29.62
C ASP A 24 -10.83 -18.18 28.79
N LEU A 25 -11.01 -17.56 27.63
CA LEU A 25 -11.90 -18.06 26.60
C LEU A 25 -11.18 -19.24 25.93
N PRO A 26 -11.85 -20.37 25.75
CA PRO A 26 -11.27 -21.52 25.06
C PRO A 26 -10.96 -21.13 23.61
N VAL A 27 -9.69 -20.80 23.37
CA VAL A 27 -9.20 -20.30 22.07
C VAL A 27 -9.13 -21.43 21.05
N ASP A 28 -9.07 -22.69 21.51
CA ASP A 28 -8.81 -23.82 20.63
C ASP A 28 -10.03 -24.24 19.78
N ASP A 29 -11.24 -24.03 20.24
CA ASP A 29 -12.44 -24.42 19.48
C ASP A 29 -12.81 -23.42 18.37
N ALA A 30 -12.45 -22.15 18.52
CA ALA A 30 -12.72 -21.13 17.51
C ALA A 30 -11.77 -21.23 16.30
N ILE A 31 -10.50 -21.58 16.53
CA ILE A 31 -9.48 -21.67 15.48
C ILE A 31 -9.67 -22.93 14.63
N SER A 32 -10.10 -24.05 15.24
CA SER A 32 -10.36 -25.30 14.53
C SER A 32 -11.56 -25.20 13.56
N ALA A 33 -12.53 -24.34 13.87
CA ALA A 33 -13.69 -24.11 12.99
C ALA A 33 -13.34 -23.34 11.70
N TRP A 34 -12.25 -22.55 11.71
CA TRP A 34 -11.79 -21.76 10.56
C TRP A 34 -10.78 -22.49 9.67
N SER A 35 -10.20 -23.58 10.15
CA SER A 35 -9.17 -24.35 9.44
C SER A 35 -9.72 -25.55 8.63
N GLN A 36 -11.03 -25.80 8.69
CA GLN A 36 -11.61 -26.79 7.78
C GLN A 36 -11.76 -26.17 6.38
N PRO A 37 -11.13 -26.75 5.34
CA PRO A 37 -11.34 -26.30 3.98
C PRO A 37 -12.83 -26.42 3.68
N LEU A 38 -13.48 -25.30 3.35
CA LEU A 38 -14.86 -25.27 2.87
C LEU A 38 -14.92 -26.16 1.64
N ALA A 39 -15.47 -27.35 1.78
CA ALA A 39 -15.70 -28.22 0.65
C ALA A 39 -16.52 -27.44 -0.39
N PRO A 40 -16.16 -27.47 -1.68
CA PRO A 40 -16.87 -26.73 -2.70
C PRO A 40 -18.35 -27.20 -2.71
N VAL A 41 -19.22 -26.24 -2.41
CA VAL A 41 -20.67 -26.47 -2.44
C VAL A 41 -21.07 -26.49 -3.90
N LYS A 42 -21.38 -27.67 -4.42
CA LYS A 42 -21.71 -27.85 -5.83
C LYS A 42 -23.14 -27.41 -6.17
N ASP A 43 -24.05 -27.38 -5.17
CA ASP A 43 -25.43 -26.95 -5.35
C ASP A 43 -26.08 -26.52 -4.02
N LEU A 44 -27.22 -25.82 -4.11
CA LEU A 44 -28.02 -25.36 -2.97
C LEU A 44 -28.67 -26.50 -2.17
N ASP A 45 -28.99 -27.62 -2.82
CA ASP A 45 -29.60 -28.79 -2.18
C ASP A 45 -28.61 -29.47 -1.25
N SER A 46 -27.34 -29.48 -1.58
CA SER A 46 -26.31 -30.04 -0.70
C SER A 46 -26.10 -29.19 0.55
N LEU A 47 -26.24 -27.85 0.46
CA LEU A 47 -26.25 -26.93 1.59
C LEU A 47 -27.47 -27.13 2.50
N ALA A 48 -28.66 -27.26 1.92
CA ALA A 48 -29.91 -27.49 2.66
C ALA A 48 -29.85 -28.80 3.43
N ARG A 49 -29.30 -29.86 2.84
CA ARG A 49 -29.12 -31.17 3.50
C ARG A 49 -28.09 -31.13 4.62
N ARG A 50 -27.06 -30.30 4.48
CA ARG A 50 -25.99 -30.18 5.50
C ARG A 50 -26.42 -29.36 6.72
N TYR A 51 -27.40 -28.44 6.54
CA TYR A 51 -27.91 -27.57 7.60
C TYR A 51 -29.45 -27.57 7.66
N PRO A 52 -30.09 -28.73 7.99
CA PRO A 52 -31.54 -28.89 7.89
C PRO A 52 -32.33 -27.99 8.88
N SER A 53 -31.66 -27.49 9.92
CA SER A 53 -32.28 -26.64 10.94
C SER A 53 -32.06 -25.13 10.70
N ARG A 54 -31.34 -24.73 9.65
CA ARG A 54 -31.09 -23.30 9.32
C ARG A 54 -31.93 -22.90 8.12
N LYS A 55 -32.72 -21.85 8.30
CA LYS A 55 -33.39 -21.18 7.19
C LYS A 55 -32.33 -20.49 6.34
N LEU A 56 -31.95 -21.08 5.20
CA LEU A 56 -31.09 -20.46 4.23
C LEU A 56 -31.93 -19.43 3.45
N THR A 57 -31.86 -18.18 3.82
CA THR A 57 -32.38 -17.08 3.01
C THR A 57 -31.25 -16.64 2.09
N LEU A 58 -31.36 -16.99 0.82
CA LEU A 58 -30.59 -16.36 -0.25
C LEU A 58 -31.25 -15.03 -0.56
N ASP A 59 -30.86 -13.98 0.17
CA ASP A 59 -31.18 -12.63 -0.25
C ASP A 59 -30.34 -12.35 -1.49
N GLY A 60 -30.99 -12.35 -2.66
CA GLY A 60 -30.37 -12.10 -3.95
C GLY A 60 -29.92 -10.63 -4.14
N GLU A 61 -30.23 -9.76 -3.21
CA GLU A 61 -29.59 -8.45 -3.11
C GLU A 61 -28.18 -8.64 -2.55
N ARG A 62 -27.21 -8.61 -3.48
CA ARG A 62 -25.84 -8.32 -3.08
C ARG A 62 -25.90 -6.98 -2.36
N LYS A 63 -25.85 -6.99 -1.01
CA LYS A 63 -25.57 -5.76 -0.27
C LYS A 63 -24.38 -5.14 -0.96
N PRO A 64 -24.49 -3.91 -1.47
CA PRO A 64 -23.32 -3.22 -1.98
C PRO A 64 -22.27 -3.33 -0.89
N LEU A 65 -21.08 -3.78 -1.27
CA LEU A 65 -19.98 -3.87 -0.34
C LEU A 65 -19.89 -2.51 0.33
N GLU A 66 -20.31 -2.40 1.59
CA GLU A 66 -20.25 -1.19 2.40
C GLU A 66 -18.80 -0.88 2.71
N PHE A 67 -18.00 -0.55 1.67
CA PHE A 67 -16.60 -0.34 1.83
C PHE A 67 -16.22 1.11 1.67
N TYR A 68 -15.64 1.60 2.76
CA TYR A 68 -14.52 2.52 2.81
C TYR A 68 -14.47 3.53 1.66
N GLY A 69 -15.44 4.37 1.57
CA GLY A 69 -15.46 5.50 0.67
C GLY A 69 -16.02 6.71 1.39
N THR A 70 -15.67 7.89 0.94
CA THR A 70 -16.38 9.10 1.33
C THR A 70 -17.76 9.11 0.68
N GLN A 71 -18.71 9.92 1.19
CA GLN A 71 -20.02 10.08 0.56
C GLN A 71 -19.93 10.51 -0.90
N SER A 72 -18.85 11.20 -1.29
CA SER A 72 -18.58 11.63 -2.66
C SER A 72 -17.99 10.54 -3.56
N GLN A 73 -17.41 9.49 -2.99
CA GLN A 73 -16.84 8.36 -3.73
C GLN A 73 -17.12 7.04 -2.99
N PRO A 74 -18.36 6.57 -2.99
CA PRO A 74 -18.70 5.29 -2.39
C PRO A 74 -17.98 4.16 -3.15
N ASN A 75 -17.45 3.20 -2.41
CA ASN A 75 -16.73 2.04 -2.97
C ASN A 75 -15.45 2.35 -3.77
N ALA A 76 -14.79 3.47 -3.48
CA ALA A 76 -13.48 3.78 -4.05
C ALA A 76 -12.40 2.98 -3.33
N PHE A 77 -12.02 1.84 -3.89
CA PHE A 77 -10.88 1.04 -3.41
C PHE A 77 -10.04 0.56 -4.59
N SER A 78 -8.76 0.33 -4.34
CA SER A 78 -7.83 -0.29 -5.29
C SER A 78 -7.37 -1.65 -4.76
N MET A 79 -6.98 -2.54 -5.67
CA MET A 79 -6.24 -3.76 -5.35
C MET A 79 -4.76 -3.47 -5.49
N ASP A 80 -4.04 -3.57 -4.39
CA ASP A 80 -2.63 -3.20 -4.32
C ASP A 80 -1.77 -4.40 -3.95
N SER A 81 -0.62 -4.52 -4.58
CA SER A 81 0.37 -5.53 -4.25
C SER A 81 1.09 -5.17 -2.95
N LEU A 82 0.95 -6.00 -1.91
CA LEU A 82 1.67 -5.82 -0.65
C LEU A 82 3.19 -5.84 -0.86
N GLU A 83 3.66 -6.68 -1.78
CA GLU A 83 5.06 -6.76 -2.15
C GLU A 83 5.56 -5.45 -2.78
N PHE A 84 4.77 -4.84 -3.65
CA PHE A 84 5.06 -3.54 -4.22
C PHE A 84 5.27 -2.49 -3.12
N PHE A 85 4.33 -2.38 -2.18
CA PHE A 85 4.48 -1.44 -1.05
C PHE A 85 5.72 -1.69 -0.22
N LEU A 86 6.04 -2.96 0.07
CA LEU A 86 7.23 -3.33 0.83
C LEU A 86 8.52 -2.88 0.11
N VAL A 87 8.58 -3.08 -1.20
CA VAL A 87 9.76 -2.72 -2.01
C VAL A 87 9.89 -1.20 -2.14
N ILE A 88 8.84 -0.47 -2.50
CA ILE A 88 8.92 0.99 -2.67
C ILE A 88 9.24 1.71 -1.36
N ALA A 89 8.72 1.23 -0.22
CA ALA A 89 9.03 1.79 1.09
C ALA A 89 10.51 1.65 1.49
N GLN A 90 11.19 0.64 0.96
CA GLN A 90 12.62 0.42 1.21
C GLN A 90 13.51 1.10 0.17
N TYR A 91 13.03 1.21 -1.06
CA TYR A 91 13.78 1.75 -2.19
C TYR A 91 13.80 3.28 -2.19
N PHE A 92 12.63 3.92 -2.16
CA PHE A 92 12.52 5.38 -2.17
C PHE A 92 12.85 5.95 -0.80
N ARG A 93 13.95 6.69 -0.71
CA ARG A 93 14.36 7.39 0.52
C ARG A 93 13.76 8.78 0.64
N GLU A 94 13.49 9.39 -0.50
CA GLU A 94 12.87 10.69 -0.60
C GLU A 94 11.36 10.58 -0.44
N ALA A 95 10.78 11.52 0.30
CA ALA A 95 9.34 11.50 0.56
C ALA A 95 8.51 11.81 -0.70
N LEU A 96 9.03 12.63 -1.62
CA LEU A 96 8.24 13.12 -2.75
C LEU A 96 7.84 12.00 -3.74
N PRO A 97 8.71 11.09 -4.19
CA PRO A 97 8.31 9.96 -5.01
C PRO A 97 7.25 9.07 -4.35
N LEU A 98 7.38 8.81 -3.04
CA LEU A 98 6.39 8.04 -2.29
C LEU A 98 5.04 8.76 -2.19
N ARG A 99 5.03 10.06 -1.87
CA ARG A 99 3.82 10.88 -1.84
C ARG A 99 3.14 10.90 -3.21
N LEU A 100 3.93 10.99 -4.27
CA LEU A 100 3.42 10.96 -5.64
C LEU A 100 2.79 9.59 -5.97
N ILE A 101 3.44 8.48 -5.63
CA ILE A 101 2.87 7.13 -5.83
C ILE A 101 1.52 7.01 -5.11
N LEU A 102 1.43 7.43 -3.85
CA LEU A 102 0.17 7.39 -3.09
C LEU A 102 -0.92 8.26 -3.73
N LEU A 103 -0.56 9.47 -4.20
CA LEU A 103 -1.49 10.32 -4.95
C LEU A 103 -1.99 9.63 -6.21
N LEU A 104 -1.10 9.02 -6.98
CA LEU A 104 -1.45 8.33 -8.22
C LEU A 104 -2.37 7.13 -7.96
N ILE A 105 -2.15 6.38 -6.87
CA ILE A 105 -3.05 5.30 -6.44
C ILE A 105 -4.43 5.86 -6.08
N ALA A 106 -4.48 6.94 -5.28
CA ALA A 106 -5.73 7.56 -4.84
C ALA A 106 -6.57 8.13 -6.00
N CYS A 107 -5.92 8.62 -7.06
CA CYS A 107 -6.56 9.25 -8.21
C CYS A 107 -6.82 8.28 -9.38
N GLN A 108 -6.61 6.97 -9.19
CA GLN A 108 -6.93 5.99 -10.23
C GLN A 108 -8.43 5.98 -10.53
N ARG A 109 -8.75 5.90 -11.81
CA ARG A 109 -10.05 5.54 -12.35
C ARG A 109 -10.12 4.03 -12.60
N ALA A 110 -11.32 3.50 -12.83
CA ALA A 110 -11.47 2.11 -13.26
C ALA A 110 -10.55 1.79 -14.45
N GLY A 111 -9.83 0.68 -14.37
CA GLY A 111 -8.79 0.31 -15.33
C GLY A 111 -7.40 0.88 -15.04
N GLY A 112 -7.19 1.53 -13.89
CA GLY A 112 -5.87 2.04 -13.48
C GLY A 112 -5.45 3.35 -14.16
N ARG A 113 -6.34 4.03 -14.87
CA ARG A 113 -6.06 5.30 -15.54
C ARG A 113 -6.08 6.46 -14.55
N ILE A 114 -5.17 7.42 -14.76
CA ILE A 114 -4.98 8.58 -13.87
C ILE A 114 -5.08 9.85 -14.73
N PRO A 115 -6.22 10.53 -14.74
CA PRO A 115 -6.43 11.75 -15.52
C PRO A 115 -5.96 12.98 -14.75
N LEU A 116 -4.67 13.08 -14.48
CA LEU A 116 -4.04 14.21 -13.78
C LEU A 116 -2.90 14.77 -14.60
N THR A 117 -2.87 16.08 -14.74
CA THR A 117 -1.72 16.82 -15.28
C THR A 117 -0.62 16.97 -14.23
N GLN A 118 0.61 17.24 -14.65
CA GLN A 118 1.72 17.52 -13.72
C GLN A 118 1.46 18.76 -12.87
N GLU A 119 0.72 19.74 -13.38
CA GLU A 119 0.34 20.96 -12.66
C GLU A 119 -0.65 20.66 -11.53
N GLU A 120 -1.66 19.84 -11.81
CA GLU A 120 -2.60 19.38 -10.78
C GLU A 120 -1.89 18.55 -9.70
N MET A 121 -1.00 17.63 -10.09
CA MET A 121 -0.19 16.86 -9.13
C MET A 121 0.67 17.79 -8.27
N ALA A 122 1.31 18.80 -8.87
CA ALA A 122 2.13 19.77 -8.15
C ALA A 122 1.31 20.58 -7.14
N THR A 123 0.13 21.04 -7.55
CA THR A 123 -0.81 21.76 -6.69
C THR A 123 -1.29 20.91 -5.51
N ILE A 124 -1.69 19.65 -5.76
CA ILE A 124 -2.18 18.75 -4.71
C ILE A 124 -1.08 18.41 -3.71
N LEU A 125 0.16 18.21 -4.19
CA LEU A 125 1.30 17.87 -3.33
C LEU A 125 1.96 19.07 -2.66
N ASP A 126 1.54 20.29 -3.02
CA ASP A 126 2.15 21.54 -2.58
C ASP A 126 3.66 21.59 -2.85
N VAL A 127 4.04 21.35 -4.11
CA VAL A 127 5.42 21.39 -4.58
C VAL A 127 5.52 22.06 -5.95
N SER A 128 6.72 22.45 -6.36
CA SER A 128 6.91 23.02 -7.70
C SER A 128 6.69 21.98 -8.80
N ARG A 129 6.20 22.42 -9.96
CA ARG A 129 6.03 21.58 -11.15
C ARG A 129 7.31 20.85 -11.56
N THR A 130 8.47 21.50 -11.43
CA THR A 130 9.76 20.90 -11.76
C THR A 130 10.05 19.69 -10.87
N LYS A 131 9.90 19.83 -9.54
CA LYS A 131 10.08 18.73 -8.59
C LYS A 131 9.07 17.59 -8.84
N THR A 132 7.83 17.93 -9.17
CA THR A 132 6.82 16.93 -9.53
C THR A 132 7.21 16.17 -10.79
N SER A 133 7.71 16.89 -11.81
CA SER A 133 8.17 16.26 -13.06
C SER A 133 9.35 15.32 -12.83
N GLU A 134 10.32 15.71 -12.00
CA GLU A 134 11.46 14.87 -11.62
C GLU A 134 11.02 13.61 -10.87
N ALA A 135 10.17 13.77 -9.86
CA ALA A 135 9.62 12.64 -9.11
C ALA A 135 8.81 11.70 -10.01
N LEU A 136 7.99 12.26 -10.91
CA LEU A 136 7.21 11.48 -11.87
C LEU A 136 8.12 10.73 -12.85
N HIS A 137 9.17 11.38 -13.35
CA HIS A 137 10.16 10.73 -14.20
C HIS A 137 10.82 9.55 -13.46
N THR A 138 11.19 9.74 -12.20
CA THR A 138 11.73 8.66 -11.35
C THR A 138 10.74 7.50 -11.21
N VAL A 139 9.47 7.78 -10.92
CA VAL A 139 8.44 6.73 -10.80
C VAL A 139 8.21 6.01 -12.13
N MET A 140 8.22 6.74 -13.25
CA MET A 140 8.06 6.17 -14.59
C MET A 140 9.27 5.34 -15.02
N SER A 141 10.49 5.73 -14.66
CA SER A 141 11.72 4.99 -15.00
C SER A 141 11.77 3.59 -14.37
N HIS A 142 10.95 3.35 -13.35
CA HIS A 142 10.78 2.03 -12.72
C HIS A 142 9.58 1.24 -13.24
N GLY A 143 8.89 1.73 -14.28
CA GLY A 143 7.74 1.05 -14.85
C GLY A 143 6.51 0.98 -13.93
N ILE A 144 6.49 1.78 -12.83
CA ILE A 144 5.37 1.82 -11.89
C ILE A 144 4.15 2.47 -12.56
N VAL A 145 4.41 3.56 -13.27
CA VAL A 145 3.41 4.33 -14.02
C VAL A 145 3.98 4.65 -15.39
N PHE A 146 3.14 4.71 -16.38
CA PHE A 146 3.54 5.17 -17.73
C PHE A 146 2.54 6.15 -18.29
N LYS A 147 2.99 6.97 -19.25
CA LYS A 147 2.19 7.98 -19.90
C LYS A 147 1.44 7.36 -21.08
N VAL A 148 0.12 7.48 -21.08
CA VAL A 148 -0.74 7.04 -22.20
C VAL A 148 -0.90 8.16 -23.22
N ARG A 149 -1.19 9.38 -22.74
CA ARG A 149 -1.28 10.61 -23.54
C ARG A 149 -1.02 11.82 -22.65
N ARG A 150 -1.04 13.02 -23.22
CA ARG A 150 -0.87 14.25 -22.45
C ARG A 150 -1.93 14.35 -21.33
N GLY A 151 -1.49 14.51 -20.10
CA GLY A 151 -2.37 14.61 -18.92
C GLY A 151 -3.07 13.32 -18.50
N VAL A 152 -2.70 12.16 -19.07
CA VAL A 152 -3.26 10.87 -18.70
C VAL A 152 -2.13 9.86 -18.54
N TYR A 153 -2.06 9.29 -17.36
CA TYR A 153 -1.13 8.23 -17.01
C TYR A 153 -1.88 6.93 -16.74
N GLN A 154 -1.15 5.84 -16.72
CA GLN A 154 -1.66 4.51 -16.41
C GLN A 154 -0.77 3.93 -15.31
N PHE A 155 -1.37 3.54 -14.20
CA PHE A 155 -0.68 2.75 -13.19
C PHE A 155 -0.50 1.32 -13.71
N ASN A 156 0.67 0.72 -13.47
CA ASN A 156 0.91 -0.63 -13.96
C ASN A 156 0.09 -1.65 -13.14
N PRO A 157 -0.84 -2.38 -13.76
CA PRO A 157 -1.85 -3.17 -13.07
C PRO A 157 -1.34 -4.20 -12.05
N PRO A 158 -0.19 -4.87 -12.24
CA PRO A 158 0.38 -5.79 -11.24
C PRO A 158 0.76 -5.12 -9.91
N TYR A 159 0.95 -3.80 -9.91
CA TYR A 159 1.34 -3.07 -8.70
C TYR A 159 0.14 -2.49 -7.97
N SER A 160 -0.76 -1.84 -8.70
CA SER A 160 -1.99 -1.26 -8.17
C SER A 160 -3.05 -1.15 -9.27
N TYR A 161 -4.29 -1.49 -8.95
CA TYR A 161 -5.37 -1.52 -9.92
C TYR A 161 -6.73 -1.22 -9.31
N ARG A 162 -7.46 -0.28 -9.89
CA ARG A 162 -8.85 -0.01 -9.55
C ARG A 162 -9.78 -0.75 -10.52
N VAL A 163 -10.50 -1.75 -10.00
CA VAL A 163 -11.36 -2.64 -10.80
C VAL A 163 -12.62 -1.94 -11.25
N ALA A 164 -13.18 -1.10 -10.38
CA ALA A 164 -14.51 -0.54 -10.60
C ALA A 164 -14.61 0.91 -10.13
N GLU A 165 -15.52 1.65 -10.75
CA GLU A 165 -15.83 3.03 -10.43
C GLU A 165 -17.31 3.28 -10.64
N PHE A 166 -17.92 4.00 -9.70
CA PHE A 166 -19.25 4.55 -9.88
C PHE A 166 -19.13 5.96 -10.46
N ILE A 167 -19.71 6.18 -11.62
CA ILE A 167 -19.78 7.48 -12.25
C ILE A 167 -21.18 8.04 -12.00
N PRO A 168 -21.33 9.08 -11.13
CA PRO A 168 -22.63 9.68 -10.88
C PRO A 168 -23.16 10.30 -12.18
N GLY A 169 -24.39 9.96 -12.52
CA GLY A 169 -25.10 10.60 -13.63
C GLY A 169 -25.56 12.01 -13.25
N THR A 170 -25.59 12.93 -14.22
CA THR A 170 -26.09 14.29 -14.02
C THR A 170 -27.63 14.37 -14.11
N GLU A 171 -28.28 13.50 -14.89
CA GLU A 171 -29.72 13.48 -15.12
C GLU A 171 -30.35 12.08 -15.03
N THR A 172 -29.51 11.04 -14.94
CA THR A 172 -29.93 9.64 -14.88
C THR A 172 -29.25 8.92 -13.72
N ALA A 173 -29.71 7.70 -13.40
CA ALA A 173 -29.03 6.84 -12.44
C ALA A 173 -27.55 6.67 -12.85
N GLY A 174 -26.64 6.87 -11.91
CA GLY A 174 -25.20 6.76 -12.16
C GLY A 174 -24.82 5.37 -12.74
N GLU A 175 -23.72 5.32 -13.47
CA GLU A 175 -23.21 4.12 -14.13
C GLU A 175 -22.09 3.50 -13.31
N PHE A 176 -22.15 2.17 -13.16
CA PHE A 176 -21.08 1.38 -12.57
C PHE A 176 -20.17 0.81 -13.65
N VAL A 177 -18.98 1.38 -13.79
CA VAL A 177 -17.96 0.93 -14.76
C VAL A 177 -17.05 -0.09 -14.11
N LYS A 178 -16.95 -1.28 -14.67
CA LYS A 178 -16.02 -2.34 -14.24
C LYS A 178 -15.04 -2.64 -15.38
N VAL A 179 -13.75 -2.67 -15.07
CA VAL A 179 -12.67 -3.04 -16.00
C VAL A 179 -11.88 -4.19 -15.40
N GLU A 180 -11.72 -5.25 -16.17
CA GLU A 180 -10.99 -6.43 -15.68
C GLU A 180 -9.49 -6.22 -15.78
N GLN A 181 -8.78 -6.49 -14.68
CA GLN A 181 -7.33 -6.35 -14.59
C GLN A 181 -6.61 -7.21 -15.62
N HIS A 182 -7.05 -8.45 -15.81
CA HIS A 182 -6.44 -9.38 -16.76
C HIS A 182 -6.47 -8.86 -18.19
N SER A 183 -7.59 -8.30 -18.63
CA SER A 183 -7.74 -7.71 -19.97
C SER A 183 -6.80 -6.51 -20.15
N THR A 184 -6.69 -5.66 -19.13
CA THR A 184 -5.75 -4.51 -19.17
C THR A 184 -4.30 -4.97 -19.25
N ILE A 185 -3.91 -5.99 -18.47
CA ILE A 185 -2.57 -6.58 -18.53
C ILE A 185 -2.29 -7.15 -19.94
N ALA A 186 -3.25 -7.88 -20.52
CA ALA A 186 -3.09 -8.44 -21.84
C ALA A 186 -2.91 -7.36 -22.93
N GLN A 187 -3.65 -6.26 -22.84
CA GLN A 187 -3.50 -5.10 -23.72
C GLN A 187 -2.11 -4.47 -23.61
N ILE A 188 -1.63 -4.23 -22.37
CA ILE A 188 -0.30 -3.64 -22.12
C ILE A 188 0.80 -4.56 -22.67
N ARG A 189 0.70 -5.87 -22.47
CA ARG A 189 1.68 -6.84 -22.95
C ARG A 189 1.73 -6.93 -24.48
N SER A 190 0.60 -6.77 -25.15
CA SER A 190 0.51 -6.80 -26.61
C SER A 190 0.98 -5.52 -27.28
N ASP A 191 1.04 -4.39 -26.56
CA ASP A 191 1.45 -3.10 -27.12
C ASP A 191 2.98 -3.03 -27.23
N THR A 192 3.48 -3.25 -28.45
CA THR A 192 4.92 -3.23 -28.77
C THR A 192 5.56 -1.84 -28.68
N ASN A 193 4.76 -0.78 -28.63
CA ASN A 193 5.28 0.60 -28.49
C ASN A 193 5.67 0.91 -27.04
N LEU A 194 5.23 0.09 -26.06
CA LEU A 194 5.59 0.27 -24.66
C LEU A 194 6.94 -0.41 -24.36
N PRO A 195 7.76 0.21 -23.49
CA PRO A 195 9.00 -0.40 -23.01
C PRO A 195 8.77 -1.75 -22.34
N ASP A 196 9.73 -2.67 -22.43
CA ASP A 196 9.65 -3.99 -21.81
C ASP A 196 9.41 -3.92 -20.29
N LEU A 197 10.02 -2.95 -19.61
CA LEU A 197 9.81 -2.72 -18.17
C LEU A 197 8.34 -2.43 -17.82
N VAL A 198 7.57 -1.85 -18.74
CA VAL A 198 6.12 -1.59 -18.57
C VAL A 198 5.32 -2.84 -18.94
N ARG A 199 5.68 -3.52 -20.01
CA ARG A 199 4.99 -4.72 -20.50
C ARG A 199 5.18 -5.93 -19.57
N PHE A 200 6.37 -6.05 -19.00
CA PHE A 200 6.79 -7.13 -18.10
C PHE A 200 7.35 -6.54 -16.81
N PRO A 201 6.50 -5.94 -15.98
CA PRO A 201 6.94 -5.25 -14.77
C PRO A 201 7.60 -6.23 -13.79
N SER A 202 8.78 -5.86 -13.29
CA SER A 202 9.49 -6.56 -12.25
C SER A 202 10.04 -5.58 -11.21
N LEU A 203 10.07 -6.01 -9.95
CA LEU A 203 10.66 -5.27 -8.84
C LEU A 203 12.12 -5.69 -8.57
N ASP A 204 12.69 -6.59 -9.37
CA ASP A 204 13.98 -7.22 -9.08
C ASP A 204 15.13 -6.21 -9.07
N HIS A 205 15.12 -5.23 -9.99
CA HIS A 205 16.13 -4.17 -10.02
C HIS A 205 16.10 -3.30 -8.74
N MET A 206 14.91 -3.03 -8.18
CA MET A 206 14.79 -2.31 -6.91
C MET A 206 15.25 -3.16 -5.73
N ARG A 207 14.93 -4.47 -5.72
CA ARG A 207 15.38 -5.41 -4.70
C ARG A 207 16.89 -5.54 -4.69
N GLN A 208 17.49 -5.63 -5.87
CA GLN A 208 18.94 -5.69 -6.01
C GLN A 208 19.59 -4.43 -5.44
N ALA A 209 19.12 -3.24 -5.82
CA ALA A 209 19.62 -1.97 -5.30
C ALA A 209 19.47 -1.87 -3.77
N ILE A 210 18.35 -2.34 -3.20
CA ILE A 210 18.17 -2.42 -1.75
C ILE A 210 19.21 -3.35 -1.10
N ALA A 211 19.47 -4.51 -1.71
CA ALA A 211 20.44 -5.46 -1.20
C ALA A 211 21.87 -4.89 -1.23
N GLU A 212 22.26 -4.26 -2.32
CA GLU A 212 23.56 -3.59 -2.47
C GLU A 212 23.77 -2.51 -1.41
N LEU A 213 22.78 -1.65 -1.21
CA LEU A 213 22.81 -0.61 -0.17
C LEU A 213 22.92 -1.18 1.25
N ARG A 214 22.27 -2.30 1.52
CA ARG A 214 22.39 -2.99 2.82
C ARG A 214 23.77 -3.56 3.04
N ALA A 215 24.35 -4.16 1.99
CA ALA A 215 25.69 -4.70 2.04
C ALA A 215 26.74 -3.60 2.26
N GLU A 216 26.61 -2.45 1.58
CA GLU A 216 27.50 -1.30 1.76
C GLU A 216 27.43 -0.76 3.19
N ARG A 217 26.22 -0.53 3.71
CA ARG A 217 26.04 -0.09 5.10
C ARG A 217 26.57 -1.09 6.12
N ALA A 218 26.47 -2.39 5.84
CA ALA A 218 27.05 -3.41 6.72
C ALA A 218 28.58 -3.31 6.74
N LYS A 219 29.21 -3.12 5.58
CA LYS A 219 30.68 -2.90 5.46
C LYS A 219 31.12 -1.64 6.21
N GLU A 220 30.42 -0.53 6.04
CA GLU A 220 30.72 0.71 6.77
C GLU A 220 30.61 0.55 8.29
N ARG A 221 29.54 -0.14 8.76
CA ARG A 221 29.36 -0.41 10.21
C ARG A 221 30.47 -1.29 10.75
N ALA A 222 30.91 -2.30 10.01
CA ALA A 222 32.03 -3.15 10.37
C ALA A 222 33.34 -2.34 10.46
N ALA A 223 33.64 -1.50 9.45
CA ALA A 223 34.80 -0.64 9.46
C ALA A 223 34.84 0.33 10.64
N ARG A 224 33.68 0.97 10.97
CA ARG A 224 33.55 1.86 12.14
C ARG A 224 33.75 1.11 13.47
N ARG A 225 33.32 -0.15 13.55
CA ARG A 225 33.55 -0.98 14.76
C ARG A 225 35.05 -1.28 14.95
N LEU A 226 35.73 -1.65 13.88
CA LEU A 226 37.16 -1.94 13.91
C LEU A 226 37.96 -0.68 14.32
N SER A 227 37.67 0.48 13.72
CA SER A 227 38.38 1.73 14.06
C SER A 227 38.15 2.18 15.51
N ARG A 228 36.95 1.92 16.07
CA ARG A 228 36.67 2.19 17.49
C ARG A 228 37.42 1.24 18.42
N GLY A 229 37.55 -0.04 18.03
CA GLY A 229 38.33 -1.04 18.77
C GLY A 229 39.81 -0.62 18.90
N GLN A 230 40.43 -0.27 17.76
CA GLN A 230 41.82 0.17 17.72
C GLN A 230 42.09 1.41 18.60
N ARG A 231 41.22 2.44 18.51
CA ARG A 231 41.35 3.63 19.36
C ARG A 231 41.21 3.34 20.86
N LYS A 232 40.43 2.32 21.23
CA LYS A 232 40.25 1.94 22.62
C LYS A 232 41.48 1.20 23.15
N GLU A 233 42.13 0.38 22.34
CA GLU A 233 43.37 -0.30 22.68
C GLU A 233 44.55 0.67 22.84
N GLU A 234 44.70 1.64 21.92
CA GLU A 234 45.69 2.70 22.01
C GLU A 234 45.54 3.60 23.24
N GLY A 235 44.28 3.93 23.63
CA GLY A 235 44.00 4.75 24.78
C GLY A 235 44.16 4.03 26.14
N THR A 236 44.26 2.71 26.15
CA THR A 236 44.47 1.92 27.40
C THR A 236 45.94 1.59 27.59
N ALA A 237 46.80 1.82 26.59
CA ALA A 237 48.24 1.57 26.63
C ALA A 237 49.08 2.81 27.08
N GLN A 238 48.44 3.94 27.38
CA GLN A 238 49.02 5.13 27.99
C GLN A 238 48.62 5.20 29.48
#